data_b486ee7a831ea216de1d68ef39ad7159
#
_entry.id   b486ee7a831ea216de1d68ef39ad7159
#
_cell.length_a   1.000
_cell.length_b   1.000
_cell.length_c   1.000
_cell.angle_alpha   90.00
_cell.angle_beta   90.00
_cell.angle_gamma   90.00
#
_symmetry.space_group_name_H-M   'P 1'
#
loop_
_entity.id
_entity.type
_entity.pdbx_description
1 polymer ?
#
loop_
_entity_poly.entity_id
_entity_poly.type
_entity_poly.pdbx_seq_one_letter_code
_entity_poly.pdbx_strand_id
1 'polypeptide(L)'
;MNILVTGGAGYIGSHTVVELMNAGHHPIIVDDLSNAHWDVCDRIGQITGRVPAFYEIDCADKMELQKVFKDYKIDAVIHFACFK
;
A
#
# COMPACT_ATOMS: atom_id res chain seq x y z
N MET A 1 -4.66 12.78 2.97
CA MET A 1 -4.21 11.96 4.11
C MET A 1 -3.21 10.93 3.64
N ASN A 2 -2.23 10.64 4.48
CA ASN A 2 -1.35 9.51 4.26
C ASN A 2 -2.01 8.26 4.84
N ILE A 3 -2.26 7.28 3.99
CA ILE A 3 -3.01 6.08 4.39
C ILE A 3 -2.13 4.86 4.15
N LEU A 4 -1.82 4.13 5.21
CA LEU A 4 -1.08 2.88 5.09
C LEU A 4 -2.04 1.78 4.65
N VAL A 5 -1.71 1.10 3.55
CA VAL A 5 -2.56 0.04 3.01
C VAL A 5 -1.75 -1.25 3.02
N THR A 6 -2.02 -2.12 3.99
CA THR A 6 -1.38 -3.43 4.04
C THR A 6 -2.10 -4.36 3.07
N GLY A 7 -1.33 -5.12 2.29
CA GLY A 7 -1.91 -5.93 1.23
C GLY A 7 -2.37 -5.10 0.04
N GLY A 8 -1.84 -3.88 -0.12
CA GLY A 8 -2.25 -2.97 -1.18
C GLY A 8 -1.88 -3.41 -2.59
N ALA A 9 -1.00 -4.41 -2.73
CA ALA A 9 -0.65 -4.96 -4.03
C ALA A 9 -1.57 -6.10 -4.47
N GLY A 10 -2.47 -6.57 -3.59
CA GLY A 10 -3.45 -7.59 -3.94
C GLY A 10 -4.58 -7.01 -4.78
N TYR A 11 -5.48 -7.89 -5.23
CA TYR A 11 -6.54 -7.49 -6.14
C TYR A 11 -7.44 -6.40 -5.54
N ILE A 12 -8.02 -6.68 -4.36
CA ILE A 12 -8.92 -5.72 -3.71
C ILE A 12 -8.14 -4.51 -3.20
N GLY A 13 -6.96 -4.74 -2.63
CA GLY A 13 -6.13 -3.66 -2.11
C GLY A 13 -5.70 -2.69 -3.18
N SER A 14 -5.31 -3.18 -4.37
CA SER A 14 -4.90 -2.30 -5.46
C SER A 14 -6.04 -1.45 -5.98
N HIS A 15 -7.25 -1.99 -6.06
CA HIS A 15 -8.43 -1.20 -6.43
C HIS A 15 -8.69 -0.10 -5.40
N THR A 16 -8.56 -0.41 -4.13
CA THR A 16 -8.72 0.58 -3.06
C THR A 16 -7.67 1.67 -3.17
N VAL A 17 -6.42 1.30 -3.47
CA VAL A 17 -5.34 2.27 -3.65
C VAL A 17 -5.68 3.26 -4.78
N VAL A 18 -6.17 2.76 -5.91
CA VAL A 18 -6.58 3.62 -7.03
C VAL A 18 -7.66 4.60 -6.59
N GLU A 19 -8.67 4.12 -5.88
CA GLU A 19 -9.76 4.97 -5.40
C GLU A 19 -9.25 6.05 -4.44
N LEU A 20 -8.35 5.69 -3.53
CA LEU A 20 -7.77 6.65 -2.60
C LEU A 20 -6.97 7.73 -3.33
N MET A 21 -6.18 7.34 -4.33
CA MET A 21 -5.40 8.29 -5.10
C MET A 21 -6.30 9.24 -5.89
N ASN A 22 -7.37 8.70 -6.47
CA ASN A 22 -8.34 9.54 -7.20
C ASN A 22 -9.08 10.50 -6.29
N ALA A 23 -9.20 10.17 -5.01
CA ALA A 23 -9.81 11.05 -4.01
C ALA A 23 -8.82 12.06 -3.42
N GLY A 24 -7.57 12.07 -3.88
CA GLY A 24 -6.57 13.03 -3.42
C GLY A 24 -5.76 12.57 -2.21
N HIS A 25 -5.89 11.33 -1.79
CA HIS A 25 -5.10 10.79 -0.69
C HIS A 25 -3.77 10.23 -1.17
N HIS A 26 -2.87 9.96 -0.23
CA HIS A 26 -1.55 9.42 -0.51
C HIS A 26 -1.41 8.04 0.14
N PRO A 27 -1.75 6.96 -0.58
CA PRO A 27 -1.60 5.61 -0.04
C PRO A 27 -0.14 5.18 -0.03
N ILE A 28 0.26 4.50 1.02
CA ILE A 28 1.55 3.85 1.15
C ILE A 28 1.28 2.36 1.22
N ILE A 29 1.73 1.61 0.21
CA ILE A 29 1.46 0.18 0.12
C ILE A 29 2.52 -0.60 0.88
N VAL A 30 2.07 -1.51 1.72
CA VAL A 30 2.92 -2.52 2.37
C VAL A 30 2.41 -3.88 1.96
N ASP A 31 3.25 -4.69 1.34
CA ASP A 31 2.86 -6.00 0.84
C ASP A 31 4.10 -6.88 0.74
N ASP A 32 3.99 -8.17 1.08
CA ASP A 32 5.09 -9.10 0.94
C ASP A 32 5.12 -9.78 -0.43
N LEU A 33 4.17 -9.44 -1.30
CA LEU A 33 4.02 -9.94 -2.66
C LEU A 33 3.77 -11.44 -2.76
N SER A 34 3.33 -12.06 -1.67
CA SER A 34 3.06 -13.50 -1.67
C SER A 34 1.89 -13.88 -2.59
N ASN A 35 0.94 -12.98 -2.77
CA ASN A 35 -0.25 -13.20 -3.61
C ASN A 35 -0.45 -12.10 -4.64
N ALA A 36 0.61 -11.37 -4.98
CA ALA A 36 0.50 -10.23 -5.89
C ALA A 36 1.79 -10.07 -6.69
N HIS A 37 1.70 -9.35 -7.81
CA HIS A 37 2.85 -9.08 -8.66
C HIS A 37 3.50 -7.75 -8.28
N TRP A 38 4.82 -7.69 -8.37
CA TRP A 38 5.59 -6.49 -8.08
C TRP A 38 5.26 -5.32 -9.01
N ASP A 39 4.72 -5.60 -10.20
CA ASP A 39 4.41 -4.57 -11.19
C ASP A 39 3.08 -3.85 -10.93
N VAL A 40 2.38 -4.18 -9.86
CA VAL A 40 1.08 -3.58 -9.58
C VAL A 40 1.18 -2.07 -9.38
N CYS A 41 2.28 -1.60 -8.80
CA CYS A 41 2.48 -0.15 -8.61
C CYS A 41 2.62 0.58 -9.95
N ASP A 42 3.29 -0.03 -10.92
CA ASP A 42 3.39 0.55 -12.26
C ASP A 42 2.02 0.63 -12.92
N ARG A 43 1.19 -0.40 -12.77
CA ARG A 43 -0.17 -0.39 -13.30
C ARG A 43 -1.01 0.71 -12.65
N ILE A 44 -0.90 0.87 -11.34
CA ILE A 44 -1.59 1.94 -10.63
C ILE A 44 -1.12 3.30 -11.15
N GLY A 45 0.18 3.45 -11.39
CA GLY A 45 0.73 4.68 -11.96
C GLY A 45 0.15 5.00 -13.33
N GLN A 46 -0.06 3.98 -14.17
CA GLN A 46 -0.66 4.16 -15.49
C GLN A 46 -2.12 4.62 -15.39
N ILE A 47 -2.84 4.15 -14.39
CA ILE A 47 -4.25 4.50 -14.19
C ILE A 47 -4.40 5.88 -13.56
N THR A 48 -3.60 6.19 -12.54
CA THR A 48 -3.78 7.39 -11.72
C THR A 48 -2.86 8.54 -12.12
N GLY A 49 -1.82 8.27 -12.90
CA GLY A 49 -0.80 9.25 -13.26
C GLY A 49 0.33 9.37 -12.24
N ARG A 50 0.29 8.63 -11.15
CA ARG A 50 1.34 8.64 -10.12
C ARG A 50 1.56 7.24 -9.58
N VAL A 51 2.83 6.91 -9.29
CA VAL A 51 3.18 5.64 -8.66
C VAL A 51 3.11 5.83 -7.15
N PRO A 52 2.33 5.00 -6.43
CA PRO A 52 2.25 5.11 -4.97
C PRO A 52 3.53 4.63 -4.31
N ALA A 53 3.78 5.07 -3.07
CA ALA A 53 4.88 4.55 -2.28
C ALA A 53 4.63 3.07 -1.98
N PHE A 54 5.70 2.28 -2.03
CA PHE A 54 5.59 0.83 -1.86
C PHE A 54 6.75 0.32 -1.01
N TYR A 55 6.42 -0.55 -0.04
CA TYR A 55 7.41 -1.24 0.78
C TYR A 55 7.11 -2.73 0.72
N GLU A 56 8.09 -3.51 0.28
CA GLU A 56 7.99 -4.97 0.29
C GLU A 56 8.33 -5.46 1.70
N ILE A 57 7.31 -5.58 2.54
CA ILE A 57 7.45 -5.90 3.95
C ILE A 57 6.35 -6.87 4.33
N ASP A 58 6.68 -7.87 5.16
CA ASP A 58 5.68 -8.69 5.82
C ASP A 58 4.99 -7.86 6.89
N CYS A 59 3.67 -7.76 6.83
CA CYS A 59 2.91 -6.94 7.77
C CYS A 59 3.05 -7.40 9.22
N ALA A 60 3.50 -8.65 9.45
CA ALA A 60 3.78 -9.15 10.79
C ALA A 60 5.14 -8.69 11.32
N ASP A 61 5.98 -8.09 10.48
CA ASP A 61 7.28 -7.59 10.90
C ASP A 61 7.15 -6.18 11.46
N LYS A 62 6.99 -6.09 12.77
CA LYS A 62 6.75 -4.81 13.44
C LYS A 62 7.91 -3.84 13.29
N MET A 63 9.13 -4.34 13.28
CA MET A 63 10.32 -3.47 13.17
C MET A 63 10.37 -2.80 11.80
N GLU A 64 10.06 -3.56 10.75
CA GLU A 64 10.04 -3.00 9.40
C GLU A 64 8.88 -2.02 9.22
N LEU A 65 7.71 -2.32 9.80
CA LEU A 65 6.57 -1.41 9.75
C LEU A 65 6.87 -0.09 10.46
N GLN A 66 7.64 -0.11 11.55
CA GLN A 66 8.01 1.11 12.25
C GLN A 66 8.79 2.07 11.34
N LYS A 67 9.56 1.55 10.39
CA LYS A 67 10.27 2.39 9.44
C LYS A 67 9.31 3.19 8.57
N VAL A 68 8.22 2.57 8.16
CA VAL A 68 7.19 3.25 7.36
C VAL A 68 6.56 4.38 8.17
N PHE A 69 6.24 4.13 9.44
CA PHE A 69 5.68 5.16 10.32
C PHE A 69 6.67 6.29 10.61
N LYS A 70 7.97 6.03 10.53
CA LYS A 70 8.97 7.09 10.64
C LYS A 70 9.08 7.93 9.37
N ASP A 71 8.97 7.27 8.21
CA ASP A 71 9.11 7.93 6.92
C ASP A 71 7.90 8.80 6.58
N TYR A 72 6.74 8.41 7.06
CA TYR A 72 5.47 9.09 6.74
C TYR A 72 4.65 9.31 8.00
N LYS A 73 4.01 10.46 8.07
CA LYS A 73 3.00 10.70 9.10
C LYS A 73 1.72 10.00 8.66
N ILE A 74 1.47 8.82 9.20
CA ILE A 74 0.33 8.00 8.82
C ILE A 74 -0.93 8.50 9.55
N ASP A 75 -1.96 8.82 8.76
CA ASP A 75 -3.22 9.33 9.30
C ASP A 75 -4.26 8.22 9.49
N ALA A 76 -4.18 7.17 8.68
CA ALA A 76 -5.14 6.06 8.76
C ALA A 76 -4.48 4.79 8.22
N VAL A 77 -5.04 3.64 8.59
CA VAL A 77 -4.57 2.33 8.15
C VAL A 77 -5.74 1.54 7.60
N ILE A 78 -5.56 0.96 6.41
CA ILE A 78 -6.49 -0.02 5.86
C ILE A 78 -5.73 -1.34 5.74
N HIS A 79 -6.28 -2.39 6.31
CA HIS A 79 -5.55 -3.64 6.50
C HIS A 79 -6.20 -4.77 5.69
N PHE A 80 -5.61 -5.10 4.55
CA PHE A 80 -6.05 -6.21 3.71
C PHE A 80 -5.17 -7.44 3.84
N ALA A 81 -4.01 -7.30 4.44
CA ALA A 81 -3.07 -8.41 4.61
C ALA A 81 -3.44 -9.27 5.82
N CYS A 82 -2.82 -10.42 5.94
CA CYS A 82 -2.92 -11.29 7.11
C CYS A 82 -4.29 -11.92 7.33
N PHE A 83 -5.09 -12.04 6.31
CA PHE A 83 -6.32 -12.83 6.37
C PHE A 83 -5.98 -14.27 6.00
N LYS A 84 -5.69 -15.05 6.97
CA LYS A 84 -5.34 -16.46 6.77
C LYS A 84 -6.42 -17.35 7.35
#